data_47d6f6750b3f704d239ebd5cdfe1eed6
#
_entry.id   47d6f6750b3f704d239ebd5cdfe1eed6
#
_cell.length_a   1.000
_cell.length_b   1.000
_cell.length_c   1.000
_cell.angle_alpha   90.00
_cell.angle_beta   90.00
_cell.angle_gamma   90.00
#
_symmetry.space_group_name_H-M   'P 1'
#
loop_
_entity.id
_entity.type
_entity.pdbx_description
1 polymer ?
#
loop_
_entity_poly.entity_id
_entity_poly.type
_entity_poly.pdbx_seq_one_letter_code
_entity_poly.pdbx_strand_id
1 'polypeptide(L)'
;DFLDINNDELEQRLIKGVDDLAAMHPGAFNEKNAGDFYEEKVGDAHLIDLSSWHLNSSNYIADTLRLQQKFISGKVLDFGGGIGTHALANAMSSNVEHVFFVDINQTNREFVEFRSKELGLERKLSFYSSIKETKITKFDTIVCLDVLEHLKDPSIQLEVFHKIMKNDAIAL
;
A
#
# COMPACT_ATOMS: atom_id res chain seq x y z
N ASP A 1 13.07 9.76 13.60
CA ASP A 1 11.71 9.74 13.01
C ASP A 1 11.80 9.93 11.50
N PHE A 2 10.91 9.27 10.72
CA PHE A 2 10.97 9.26 9.25
C PHE A 2 10.72 10.65 8.63
N LEU A 3 9.75 11.40 9.17
CA LEU A 3 9.35 12.71 8.63
C LEU A 3 10.08 13.90 9.27
N ASP A 4 10.93 13.69 10.26
CA ASP A 4 11.64 14.74 11.02
C ASP A 4 10.71 15.86 11.55
N ILE A 5 9.48 15.50 11.95
CA ILE A 5 8.50 16.39 12.56
C ILE A 5 8.29 16.05 14.03
N ASN A 6 7.94 17.05 14.86
CA ASN A 6 7.64 16.82 16.27
C ASN A 6 6.20 16.30 16.47
N ASN A 7 5.92 15.78 17.68
CA ASN A 7 4.64 15.17 17.98
C ASN A 7 3.45 16.14 17.84
N ASP A 8 3.63 17.40 18.25
CA ASP A 8 2.54 18.40 18.19
C ASP A 8 2.18 18.72 16.73
N GLU A 9 3.21 18.82 15.88
CA GLU A 9 3.01 19.02 14.43
C GLU A 9 2.36 17.80 13.78
N LEU A 10 2.79 16.59 14.13
CA LEU A 10 2.19 15.36 13.65
C LEU A 10 0.71 15.28 14.02
N GLU A 11 0.36 15.56 15.28
CA GLU A 11 -1.02 15.54 15.75
C GLU A 11 -1.90 16.55 15.00
N GLN A 12 -1.41 17.78 14.78
CA GLN A 12 -2.12 18.79 14.01
C GLN A 12 -2.34 18.37 12.55
N ARG A 13 -1.34 17.76 11.92
CA ARG A 13 -1.46 17.28 10.54
C ARG A 13 -2.41 16.09 10.44
N LEU A 14 -2.40 15.15 11.39
CA LEU A 14 -3.33 14.03 11.42
C LEU A 14 -4.79 14.46 11.58
N ILE A 15 -5.05 15.53 12.33
CA ILE A 15 -6.41 16.08 12.49
C ILE A 15 -6.92 16.67 11.17
N LYS A 16 -6.05 17.28 10.37
CA LYS A 16 -6.41 17.97 9.12
C LYS A 16 -6.35 17.05 7.89
N GLY A 17 -5.60 15.94 7.95
CA GLY A 17 -5.19 15.15 6.80
C GLY A 17 -6.32 14.75 5.85
N VAL A 18 -7.47 14.30 6.38
CA VAL A 18 -8.63 13.87 5.56
C VAL A 18 -9.21 15.03 4.74
N ASP A 19 -9.28 16.24 5.32
CA ASP A 19 -9.83 17.43 4.65
C ASP A 19 -8.85 17.94 3.59
N ASP A 20 -7.56 17.88 3.86
CA ASP A 20 -6.50 18.34 2.96
C ASP A 20 -6.40 17.42 1.72
N LEU A 21 -6.52 16.09 1.87
CA LEU A 21 -6.55 15.16 0.75
C LEU A 21 -7.77 15.39 -0.16
N ALA A 22 -8.94 15.58 0.42
CA ALA A 22 -10.16 15.90 -0.33
C ALA A 22 -10.04 17.19 -1.14
N ALA A 23 -9.31 18.19 -0.61
CA ALA A 23 -9.07 19.47 -1.29
C ALA A 23 -8.02 19.37 -2.42
N MET A 24 -7.09 18.40 -2.35
CA MET A 24 -6.06 18.19 -3.37
C MET A 24 -6.57 17.46 -4.63
N HIS A 25 -7.78 16.90 -4.61
CA HIS A 25 -8.41 16.20 -5.74
C HIS A 25 -9.38 17.10 -6.55
N PRO A 26 -8.91 18.11 -7.29
CA PRO A 26 -9.77 18.92 -8.15
C PRO A 26 -9.91 18.25 -9.53
N GLY A 27 -10.83 17.32 -9.69
CA GLY A 27 -11.23 16.84 -11.00
C GLY A 27 -10.74 15.45 -11.40
N ALA A 28 -10.98 15.08 -12.68
CA ALA A 28 -10.72 13.73 -13.20
C ALA A 28 -9.24 13.33 -13.14
N PHE A 29 -9.00 12.15 -12.58
CA PHE A 29 -7.70 11.49 -12.54
C PHE A 29 -7.08 11.37 -13.95
N ASN A 30 -5.83 11.78 -14.13
CA ASN A 30 -5.10 11.67 -15.38
C ASN A 30 -3.88 10.75 -15.21
N GLU A 31 -3.95 9.55 -15.78
CA GLU A 31 -2.91 8.51 -15.69
C GLU A 31 -1.50 8.97 -16.10
N LYS A 32 -1.40 9.89 -17.08
CA LYS A 32 -0.08 10.35 -17.55
C LYS A 32 0.69 11.12 -16.48
N ASN A 33 -0.02 11.68 -15.51
CA ASN A 33 0.54 12.53 -14.46
C ASN A 33 0.35 11.90 -13.07
N ALA A 34 -0.14 10.66 -12.97
CA ALA A 34 -0.38 10.04 -11.67
C ALA A 34 0.91 9.87 -10.86
N GLY A 35 1.98 9.37 -11.49
CA GLY A 35 3.29 9.27 -10.86
C GLY A 35 3.79 10.64 -10.39
N ASP A 36 3.84 11.61 -11.29
CA ASP A 36 4.29 12.98 -11.00
C ASP A 36 3.40 13.64 -9.92
N PHE A 37 2.08 13.38 -9.95
CA PHE A 37 1.15 13.91 -8.94
C PHE A 37 1.44 13.35 -7.55
N TYR A 38 1.62 12.04 -7.43
CA TYR A 38 1.90 11.40 -6.14
C TYR A 38 3.34 11.66 -5.66
N GLU A 39 4.32 11.78 -6.56
CA GLU A 39 5.72 12.06 -6.19
C GLU A 39 5.98 13.54 -5.92
N GLU A 40 5.52 14.45 -6.80
CA GLU A 40 5.87 15.87 -6.72
C GLU A 40 4.90 16.72 -5.89
N LYS A 41 3.60 16.39 -5.90
CA LYS A 41 2.58 17.24 -5.25
C LYS A 41 2.13 16.74 -3.90
N VAL A 42 2.16 15.44 -3.66
CA VAL A 42 1.59 14.87 -2.44
C VAL A 42 2.66 14.43 -1.45
N GLY A 43 3.77 13.83 -1.91
CA GLY A 43 4.94 13.49 -1.08
C GLY A 43 4.60 13.02 0.34
N ASP A 44 5.18 13.67 1.36
CA ASP A 44 4.96 13.35 2.78
C ASP A 44 3.51 13.58 3.25
N ALA A 45 2.77 14.51 2.63
CA ALA A 45 1.38 14.75 2.98
C ALA A 45 0.54 13.49 2.80
N HIS A 46 0.80 12.69 1.76
CA HIS A 46 0.07 11.45 1.51
C HIS A 46 0.24 10.41 2.63
N LEU A 47 1.43 10.33 3.24
CA LEU A 47 1.63 9.45 4.40
C LEU A 47 0.74 9.84 5.58
N ILE A 48 0.65 11.14 5.86
CA ILE A 48 -0.13 11.67 6.97
C ILE A 48 -1.61 11.48 6.71
N ASP A 49 -2.06 11.75 5.49
CA ASP A 49 -3.45 11.58 5.07
C ASP A 49 -3.91 10.12 5.16
N LEU A 50 -3.11 9.20 4.62
CA LEU A 50 -3.39 7.76 4.75
C LEU A 50 -3.37 7.31 6.21
N SER A 51 -2.44 7.83 7.04
CA SER A 51 -2.39 7.52 8.46
C SER A 51 -3.63 8.02 9.18
N SER A 52 -4.07 9.24 8.89
CA SER A 52 -5.31 9.82 9.41
C SER A 52 -6.53 8.99 9.01
N TRP A 53 -6.62 8.60 7.73
CA TRP A 53 -7.70 7.76 7.23
C TRP A 53 -7.73 6.39 7.93
N HIS A 54 -6.58 5.73 8.11
CA HIS A 54 -6.49 4.45 8.83
C HIS A 54 -6.94 4.57 10.28
N LEU A 55 -6.58 5.65 10.98
CA LEU A 55 -7.01 5.90 12.36
C LEU A 55 -8.53 6.10 12.44
N ASN A 56 -9.10 6.88 11.52
CA ASN A 56 -10.53 7.14 11.46
C ASN A 56 -11.36 5.93 10.97
N SER A 57 -10.72 5.02 10.20
CA SER A 57 -11.33 3.81 9.64
C SER A 57 -10.88 2.53 10.35
N SER A 58 -10.50 2.62 11.62
CA SER A 58 -9.85 1.53 12.37
C SER A 58 -10.63 0.21 12.39
N ASN A 59 -11.96 0.25 12.41
CA ASN A 59 -12.80 -0.96 12.33
C ASN A 59 -12.66 -1.64 10.97
N TYR A 60 -12.70 -0.88 9.88
CA TYR A 60 -12.51 -1.40 8.53
C TYR A 60 -11.12 -2.02 8.38
N ILE A 61 -10.08 -1.32 8.81
CA ILE A 61 -8.70 -1.82 8.79
C ILE A 61 -8.57 -3.12 9.60
N ALA A 62 -9.18 -3.18 10.79
CA ALA A 62 -9.17 -4.40 11.60
C ALA A 62 -9.89 -5.57 10.92
N ASP A 63 -10.99 -5.32 10.23
CA ASP A 63 -11.75 -6.36 9.53
C ASP A 63 -11.01 -6.87 8.29
N THR A 64 -10.40 -5.99 7.50
CA THR A 64 -9.56 -6.39 6.36
C THR A 64 -8.31 -7.16 6.81
N LEU A 65 -7.66 -6.77 7.90
CA LEU A 65 -6.56 -7.52 8.51
C LEU A 65 -7.00 -8.92 8.98
N ARG A 66 -8.16 -9.05 9.62
CA ARG A 66 -8.71 -10.36 10.03
C ARG A 66 -9.05 -11.23 8.83
N LEU A 67 -9.60 -10.62 7.76
CA LEU A 67 -9.93 -11.34 6.53
C LEU A 67 -8.66 -11.92 5.89
N GLN A 68 -7.65 -11.08 5.69
CA GLN A 68 -6.43 -11.54 5.03
C GLN A 68 -5.68 -12.60 5.82
N GLN A 69 -5.64 -12.53 7.17
CA GLN A 69 -5.00 -13.54 8.01
C GLN A 69 -5.52 -14.97 7.77
N LYS A 70 -6.76 -15.12 7.30
CA LYS A 70 -7.36 -16.44 7.02
C LYS A 70 -6.85 -17.06 5.73
N PHE A 71 -6.43 -16.25 4.77
CA PHE A 71 -6.19 -16.69 3.40
C PHE A 71 -4.76 -16.45 2.92
N ILE A 72 -4.00 -15.61 3.63
CA ILE A 72 -2.69 -15.20 3.17
C ILE A 72 -1.65 -16.30 3.31
N SER A 73 -0.90 -16.54 2.25
CA SER A 73 0.20 -17.53 2.25
C SER A 73 1.18 -17.30 1.10
N GLY A 74 2.38 -17.88 1.23
CA GLY A 74 3.39 -17.97 0.19
C GLY A 74 3.94 -16.62 -0.25
N LYS A 75 4.05 -16.42 -1.57
CA LYS A 75 4.48 -15.16 -2.18
C LYS A 75 3.30 -14.23 -2.33
N VAL A 76 3.33 -13.13 -1.62
CA VAL A 76 2.26 -12.14 -1.55
C VAL A 76 2.63 -10.93 -2.38
N LEU A 77 1.77 -10.53 -3.30
CA LEU A 77 1.79 -9.21 -3.91
C LEU A 77 0.89 -8.29 -3.10
N ASP A 78 1.43 -7.19 -2.57
CA ASP A 78 0.66 -6.09 -2.00
C ASP A 78 0.71 -4.92 -2.99
N PHE A 79 -0.40 -4.69 -3.70
CA PHE A 79 -0.48 -3.72 -4.79
C PHE A 79 -1.20 -2.45 -4.35
N GLY A 80 -0.50 -1.31 -4.45
CA GLY A 80 -0.98 -0.02 -3.94
C GLY A 80 -0.99 0.02 -2.40
N GLY A 81 0.03 -0.59 -1.76
CA GLY A 81 0.03 -0.86 -0.32
C GLY A 81 0.09 0.37 0.60
N GLY A 82 0.21 1.60 0.07
CA GLY A 82 0.15 2.85 0.82
C GLY A 82 1.16 2.91 1.97
N ILE A 83 0.68 3.10 3.21
CA ILE A 83 1.52 3.13 4.42
C ILE A 83 1.93 1.75 4.94
N GLY A 84 1.63 0.68 4.19
CA GLY A 84 2.11 -0.67 4.43
C GLY A 84 1.46 -1.41 5.59
N THR A 85 0.32 -0.98 6.09
CA THR A 85 -0.37 -1.64 7.22
C THR A 85 -0.61 -3.11 6.95
N HIS A 86 -1.11 -3.45 5.77
CA HIS A 86 -1.40 -4.82 5.35
C HIS A 86 -0.11 -5.60 5.03
N ALA A 87 0.83 -4.99 4.28
CA ALA A 87 2.11 -5.59 3.93
C ALA A 87 2.93 -6.01 5.16
N LEU A 88 3.05 -5.11 6.14
CA LEU A 88 3.79 -5.39 7.37
C LEU A 88 3.12 -6.49 8.20
N ALA A 89 1.78 -6.46 8.35
CA ALA A 89 1.04 -7.51 9.03
C ALA A 89 1.21 -8.87 8.33
N ASN A 90 1.21 -8.88 6.99
CA ASN A 90 1.44 -10.09 6.19
C ASN A 90 2.85 -10.64 6.38
N ALA A 91 3.85 -9.77 6.42
CA ALA A 91 5.24 -10.18 6.65
C ALA A 91 5.47 -10.81 8.03
N MET A 92 4.65 -10.48 9.03
CA MET A 92 4.70 -11.12 10.36
C MET A 92 4.14 -12.55 10.35
N SER A 93 3.36 -12.94 9.33
CA SER A 93 2.77 -14.27 9.26
C SER A 93 3.83 -15.35 8.94
N SER A 94 3.76 -16.48 9.66
CA SER A 94 4.58 -17.66 9.36
C SER A 94 4.20 -18.34 8.04
N ASN A 95 2.96 -18.14 7.56
CA ASN A 95 2.46 -18.70 6.30
C ASN A 95 2.98 -17.94 5.09
N VAL A 96 3.49 -16.71 5.26
CA VAL A 96 4.00 -15.86 4.20
C VAL A 96 5.49 -16.11 4.00
N GLU A 97 5.86 -16.44 2.78
CA GLU A 97 7.25 -16.60 2.36
C GLU A 97 7.90 -15.22 2.18
N HIS A 98 7.27 -14.37 1.38
CA HIS A 98 7.76 -13.04 1.06
C HIS A 98 6.65 -12.12 0.58
N VAL A 99 6.71 -10.84 0.93
CA VAL A 99 5.81 -9.77 0.48
C VAL A 99 6.52 -8.92 -0.55
N PHE A 100 5.93 -8.82 -1.73
CA PHE A 100 6.33 -7.94 -2.81
C PHE A 100 5.43 -6.70 -2.75
N PHE A 101 5.94 -5.66 -2.10
CA PHE A 101 5.23 -4.39 -1.94
C PHE A 101 5.39 -3.55 -3.20
N VAL A 102 4.28 -3.20 -3.82
CA VAL A 102 4.23 -2.39 -5.04
C VAL A 102 3.41 -1.14 -4.78
N ASP A 103 4.04 0.01 -4.86
CA ASP A 103 3.38 1.31 -4.75
C ASP A 103 4.08 2.31 -5.69
N ILE A 104 3.32 3.15 -6.39
CA ILE A 104 3.89 4.16 -7.30
C ILE A 104 4.57 5.28 -6.52
N ASN A 105 4.10 5.61 -5.32
CA ASN A 105 4.65 6.67 -4.49
C ASN A 105 5.97 6.22 -3.83
N GLN A 106 7.05 6.92 -4.12
CA GLN A 106 8.37 6.63 -3.57
C GLN A 106 8.41 6.81 -2.05
N THR A 107 7.80 7.87 -1.53
CA THR A 107 7.76 8.16 -0.09
C THR A 107 7.07 7.04 0.68
N ASN A 108 5.97 6.47 0.13
CA ASN A 108 5.32 5.30 0.73
C ASN A 108 6.27 4.09 0.80
N ARG A 109 6.98 3.79 -0.31
CA ARG A 109 7.93 2.67 -0.34
C ARG A 109 9.06 2.85 0.69
N GLU A 110 9.65 4.03 0.76
CA GLU A 110 10.72 4.36 1.72
C GLU A 110 10.23 4.30 3.17
N PHE A 111 9.02 4.78 3.43
CA PHE A 111 8.40 4.70 4.75
C PHE A 111 8.16 3.25 5.20
N VAL A 112 7.61 2.42 4.32
CA VAL A 112 7.35 1.00 4.66
C VAL A 112 8.66 0.25 4.80
N GLU A 113 9.67 0.56 3.99
CA GLU A 113 11.02 0.01 4.16
C GLU A 113 11.63 0.39 5.51
N PHE A 114 11.55 1.67 5.90
CA PHE A 114 11.98 2.14 7.23
C PHE A 114 11.27 1.35 8.34
N ARG A 115 9.93 1.27 8.30
CA ARG A 115 9.15 0.52 9.29
C ARG A 115 9.48 -0.97 9.32
N SER A 116 9.74 -1.56 8.17
CA SER A 116 10.12 -2.98 8.08
C SER A 116 11.43 -3.28 8.82
N LYS A 117 12.41 -2.36 8.74
CA LYS A 117 13.67 -2.45 9.49
C LYS A 117 13.45 -2.31 10.99
N GLU A 118 12.64 -1.34 11.42
CA GLU A 118 12.30 -1.15 12.84
C GLU A 118 11.61 -2.38 13.45
N LEU A 119 10.85 -3.12 12.64
CA LEU A 119 10.14 -4.33 13.05
C LEU A 119 10.95 -5.63 12.84
N GLY A 120 12.16 -5.56 12.30
CA GLY A 120 13.00 -6.73 11.98
C GLY A 120 12.42 -7.61 10.86
N LEU A 121 11.67 -7.00 9.93
CA LEU A 121 10.98 -7.65 8.83
C LEU A 121 11.65 -7.45 7.46
N GLU A 122 12.78 -6.77 7.40
CA GLU A 122 13.45 -6.36 6.15
C GLU A 122 13.79 -7.52 5.22
N ARG A 123 13.91 -8.73 5.75
CA ARG A 123 14.14 -9.95 4.95
C ARG A 123 12.89 -10.54 4.33
N LYS A 124 11.72 -10.07 4.78
CA LYS A 124 10.40 -10.58 4.36
C LYS A 124 9.72 -9.67 3.34
N LEU A 125 10.27 -8.47 3.05
CA LEU A 125 9.69 -7.52 2.12
C LEU A 125 10.70 -7.11 1.05
N SER A 126 10.17 -6.81 -0.13
CA SER A 126 10.89 -6.12 -1.20
C SER A 126 9.97 -5.06 -1.83
N PHE A 127 10.53 -3.94 -2.26
CA PHE A 127 9.81 -2.73 -2.63
C PHE A 127 10.01 -2.41 -4.12
N TYR A 128 8.92 -2.08 -4.82
CA TYR A 128 8.91 -1.87 -6.25
C TYR A 128 7.94 -0.74 -6.64
N SER A 129 8.22 -0.04 -7.73
CA SER A 129 7.30 0.95 -8.30
C SER A 129 6.23 0.29 -9.18
N SER A 130 6.49 -0.90 -9.70
CA SER A 130 5.57 -1.63 -10.57
C SER A 130 5.70 -3.15 -10.42
N ILE A 131 4.62 -3.87 -10.78
CA ILE A 131 4.61 -5.35 -10.78
C ILE A 131 5.74 -5.92 -11.67
N LYS A 132 6.04 -5.26 -12.79
CA LYS A 132 7.07 -5.73 -13.74
C LYS A 132 8.46 -5.80 -13.12
N GLU A 133 8.77 -4.90 -12.19
CA GLU A 133 10.06 -4.85 -11.50
C GLU A 133 10.27 -6.03 -10.56
N THR A 134 9.20 -6.65 -10.05
CA THR A 134 9.30 -7.80 -9.15
C THR A 134 9.94 -9.01 -9.82
N LYS A 135 9.85 -9.11 -11.15
CA LYS A 135 10.27 -10.27 -11.97
C LYS A 135 9.61 -11.59 -11.54
N ILE A 136 8.60 -11.53 -10.69
CA ILE A 136 7.82 -12.70 -10.26
C ILE A 136 6.71 -12.92 -11.27
N THR A 137 6.54 -14.17 -11.70
CA THR A 137 5.53 -14.56 -12.68
C THR A 137 4.28 -15.15 -12.08
N LYS A 138 4.35 -15.60 -10.80
CA LYS A 138 3.24 -16.25 -10.12
C LYS A 138 3.26 -15.95 -8.62
N PHE A 139 2.11 -15.48 -8.12
CA PHE A 139 1.87 -15.20 -6.71
C PHE A 139 0.86 -16.18 -6.11
N ASP A 140 1.01 -16.47 -4.82
CA ASP A 140 0.07 -17.28 -4.03
C ASP A 140 -1.09 -16.43 -3.52
N THR A 141 -0.80 -15.17 -3.19
CA THR A 141 -1.81 -14.21 -2.73
C THR A 141 -1.58 -12.85 -3.37
N ILE A 142 -2.67 -12.16 -3.74
CA ILE A 142 -2.65 -10.75 -4.11
C ILE A 142 -3.53 -10.00 -3.12
N VAL A 143 -3.01 -8.90 -2.59
CA VAL A 143 -3.74 -7.92 -1.77
C VAL A 143 -3.81 -6.61 -2.55
N CYS A 144 -5.02 -6.09 -2.74
CA CYS A 144 -5.29 -4.85 -3.46
C CYS A 144 -6.52 -4.19 -2.86
N LEU A 145 -6.33 -3.42 -1.80
CA LEU A 145 -7.39 -2.80 -1.00
C LEU A 145 -7.39 -1.29 -1.21
N ASP A 146 -8.56 -0.74 -1.52
CA ASP A 146 -8.77 0.70 -1.75
C ASP A 146 -7.84 1.29 -2.83
N VAL A 147 -7.69 0.56 -3.96
CA VAL A 147 -6.82 0.93 -5.10
C VAL A 147 -7.54 0.91 -6.43
N LEU A 148 -8.38 -0.11 -6.68
CA LEU A 148 -8.99 -0.31 -8.00
C LEU A 148 -9.87 0.86 -8.44
N GLU A 149 -10.54 1.54 -7.52
CA GLU A 149 -11.36 2.72 -7.73
C GLU A 149 -10.56 3.94 -8.20
N HIS A 150 -9.26 3.94 -7.95
CA HIS A 150 -8.35 5.01 -8.38
C HIS A 150 -7.73 4.74 -9.75
N LEU A 151 -7.94 3.56 -10.32
CA LEU A 151 -7.43 3.21 -11.64
C LEU A 151 -8.40 3.64 -12.73
N LYS A 152 -7.86 4.09 -13.85
CA LYS A 152 -8.68 4.46 -15.02
C LYS A 152 -9.45 3.28 -15.59
N ASP A 153 -8.84 2.11 -15.61
CA ASP A 153 -9.45 0.86 -16.08
C ASP A 153 -9.06 -0.29 -15.15
N PRO A 154 -9.86 -0.52 -14.09
CA PRO A 154 -9.60 -1.59 -13.14
C PRO A 154 -9.69 -2.98 -13.80
N SER A 155 -10.42 -3.15 -14.90
CA SER A 155 -10.54 -4.44 -15.60
C SER A 155 -9.19 -4.88 -16.17
N ILE A 156 -8.39 -3.96 -16.72
CA ILE A 156 -7.03 -4.26 -17.20
C ILE A 156 -6.16 -4.76 -16.04
N GLN A 157 -6.26 -4.12 -14.88
CA GLN A 157 -5.49 -4.53 -13.71
C GLN A 157 -5.91 -5.91 -13.21
N LEU A 158 -7.21 -6.21 -13.20
CA LEU A 158 -7.73 -7.54 -12.85
C LEU A 158 -7.26 -8.63 -13.82
N GLU A 159 -7.17 -8.32 -15.12
CA GLU A 159 -6.57 -9.24 -16.10
C GLU A 159 -5.07 -9.49 -15.81
N VAL A 160 -4.34 -8.46 -15.40
CA VAL A 160 -2.92 -8.60 -15.00
C VAL A 160 -2.85 -9.52 -13.77
N PHE A 161 -3.67 -9.28 -12.75
CA PHE A 161 -3.71 -10.13 -11.56
C PHE A 161 -4.01 -11.58 -11.93
N HIS A 162 -5.05 -11.83 -12.74
CA HIS A 162 -5.39 -13.18 -13.19
C HIS A 162 -4.19 -13.90 -13.87
N LYS A 163 -3.41 -13.18 -14.69
CA LYS A 163 -2.24 -13.75 -15.38
C LYS A 163 -1.10 -14.11 -14.43
N ILE A 164 -0.93 -13.37 -13.33
CA ILE A 164 0.17 -13.57 -12.36
C ILE A 164 -0.24 -14.37 -11.13
N MET A 165 -1.50 -14.75 -10.98
CA MET A 165 -1.97 -15.66 -9.93
C MET A 165 -1.62 -17.11 -10.27
N LYS A 166 -1.27 -17.92 -9.26
CA LYS A 166 -1.29 -19.38 -9.35
C LYS A 166 -2.73 -19.87 -9.48
N ASN A 167 -2.93 -21.15 -9.84
CA ASN A 167 -4.27 -21.70 -10.07
C ASN A 167 -5.15 -21.71 -8.80
N ASP A 168 -4.54 -21.83 -7.64
CA ASP A 168 -5.17 -21.86 -6.31
C ASP A 168 -4.92 -20.58 -5.51
N ALA A 169 -4.41 -19.54 -6.16
CA ALA A 169 -4.14 -18.26 -5.54
C ALA A 169 -5.43 -17.51 -5.17
N ILE A 170 -5.32 -16.67 -4.15
CA ILE A 170 -6.42 -15.83 -3.65
C ILE A 170 -6.08 -14.37 -3.91
N ALA A 171 -7.07 -13.60 -4.34
CA ALA A 171 -7.01 -12.13 -4.39
C ALA A 171 -8.03 -11.54 -3.40
N LEU A 172 -7.58 -10.55 -2.65
CA LEU A 172 -8.34 -9.80 -1.64
C LEU A 172 -8.35 -8.32 -2.01
#